data_8b39105e30134426d0a26e74b6ef177b
#
_entry.id   8b39105e30134426d0a26e74b6ef177b
#
_cell.length_a   1.000
_cell.length_b   1.000
_cell.length_c   1.000
_cell.angle_alpha   90.00
_cell.angle_beta   90.00
_cell.angle_gamma   90.00
#
_symmetry.space_group_name_H-M   'P 1'
#
loop_
_entity.id
_entity.type
_entity.pdbx_description
1 polymer ?
#
loop_
_entity_poly.entity_id
_entity_poly.type
_entity_poly.pdbx_seq_one_letter_code
_entity_poly.pdbx_strand_id
1 'polypeptide(L)'
;MCIRDRIGADEFTLSVYPASTPIYVELARNGRLADLMETGAIVKTAFCGPCFGAGDTPANNAFSIRHSTRNFPNREGSKLQNGQISSVALMDARSIAATAANKGYLTAATDMDVEFTGPAYHFDSSIYANRVFDSKGVADPEQEIQFGPNIKDWPEMVALPENLIIKVVSEIHDPVTTTDELIPVSYTHLRAHETE
;
A
#
# COMPACT_ATOMS: atom_id res chain seq x y z
N MET A 1 15.51 20.71 16.81
CA MET A 1 14.33 20.30 17.61
C MET A 1 14.02 18.88 17.20
N CYS A 2 14.24 17.94 18.09
CA CYS A 2 14.07 16.51 17.76
C CYS A 2 12.59 16.20 17.52
N ILE A 3 12.29 15.54 16.42
CA ILE A 3 11.02 14.84 16.17
C ILE A 3 10.69 13.91 17.36
N ARG A 4 11.70 13.59 18.14
CA ARG A 4 11.75 12.65 19.25
C ARG A 4 10.68 12.84 20.34
N ASP A 5 10.13 14.01 20.48
CA ASP A 5 9.41 14.30 21.72
C ASP A 5 7.89 14.12 21.63
N ARG A 6 7.29 13.77 20.49
CA ARG A 6 5.83 13.82 20.38
C ARG A 6 5.13 12.99 19.31
N ILE A 7 5.76 12.09 18.59
CA ILE A 7 4.98 11.16 17.77
C ILE A 7 4.34 10.12 18.70
N GLY A 8 3.03 10.12 18.76
CA GLY A 8 2.28 9.21 19.62
C GLY A 8 1.94 9.73 21.02
N ALA A 9 2.22 11.00 21.32
CA ALA A 9 1.85 11.60 22.61
C ALA A 9 0.37 11.99 22.70
N ASP A 10 -0.28 12.14 21.55
CA ASP A 10 -1.71 12.41 21.39
C ASP A 10 -2.28 11.42 20.37
N GLU A 11 -3.36 11.73 19.70
CA GLU A 11 -3.96 10.89 18.64
C GLU A 11 -3.13 10.84 17.33
N PHE A 12 -1.94 11.45 17.32
CA PHE A 12 -1.06 11.45 16.15
C PHE A 12 -0.23 10.17 16.06
N THR A 13 -0.33 9.49 14.92
CA THR A 13 0.46 8.31 14.61
C THR A 13 1.18 8.49 13.28
N LEU A 14 2.39 7.95 13.17
CA LEU A 14 3.16 7.92 11.93
C LEU A 14 3.47 6.47 11.56
N SER A 15 2.99 6.04 10.39
CA SER A 15 3.36 4.75 9.82
C SER A 15 4.24 4.94 8.60
N VAL A 16 5.31 4.16 8.52
CA VAL A 16 6.30 4.21 7.44
C VAL A 16 6.37 2.85 6.76
N TYR A 17 6.20 2.86 5.46
CA TYR A 17 6.27 1.69 4.58
C TYR A 17 7.33 1.92 3.52
N PRO A 18 8.58 1.49 3.72
CA PRO A 18 9.59 1.54 2.67
C PRO A 18 9.10 0.81 1.42
N ALA A 19 9.32 1.39 0.25
CA ALA A 19 8.72 0.92 -1.00
C ALA A 19 9.16 -0.49 -1.42
N SER A 20 10.27 -0.99 -0.87
CA SER A 20 10.79 -2.33 -1.18
C SER A 20 11.70 -2.85 -0.08
N THR A 21 11.96 -4.16 -0.07
CA THR A 21 12.91 -4.76 0.87
C THR A 21 14.33 -4.19 0.74
N PRO A 22 14.90 -3.96 -0.46
CA PRO A 22 16.19 -3.29 -0.59
C PRO A 22 16.25 -1.93 0.08
N ILE A 23 15.21 -1.11 -0.07
CA ILE A 23 15.13 0.21 0.61
C ILE A 23 15.05 0.02 2.13
N TYR A 24 14.26 -0.95 2.60
CA TYR A 24 14.18 -1.25 4.03
C TYR A 24 15.55 -1.63 4.61
N VAL A 25 16.29 -2.49 3.91
CA VAL A 25 17.64 -2.92 4.32
C VAL A 25 18.61 -1.73 4.30
N GLU A 26 18.52 -0.87 3.30
CA GLU A 26 19.34 0.34 3.22
C GLU A 26 19.09 1.28 4.40
N LEU A 27 17.83 1.50 4.76
CA LEU A 27 17.47 2.27 5.96
C LEU A 27 18.01 1.64 7.26
N ALA A 28 18.05 0.31 7.32
CA ALA A 28 18.63 -0.38 8.46
C ALA A 28 20.16 -0.23 8.52
N ARG A 29 20.84 -0.37 7.39
CA ARG A 29 22.30 -0.28 7.29
C ARG A 29 22.83 1.11 7.60
N ASN A 30 22.12 2.15 7.18
CA ASN A 30 22.54 3.55 7.40
C ASN A 30 22.02 4.15 8.71
N GLY A 31 21.34 3.38 9.56
CA GLY A 31 20.83 3.80 10.85
C GLY A 31 19.50 4.58 10.80
N ARG A 32 18.99 4.94 9.63
CA ARG A 32 17.76 5.73 9.50
C ARG A 32 16.52 5.00 9.99
N LEU A 33 16.54 3.67 9.96
CA LEU A 33 15.47 2.87 10.56
C LEU A 33 15.40 3.09 12.08
N ALA A 34 16.54 3.11 12.74
CA ALA A 34 16.61 3.39 14.18
C ALA A 34 16.12 4.81 14.48
N ASP A 35 16.60 5.81 13.72
CA ASP A 35 16.14 7.19 13.87
C ASP A 35 14.60 7.30 13.79
N LEU A 36 13.98 6.66 12.81
CA LEU A 36 12.53 6.65 12.66
C LEU A 36 11.82 5.98 13.85
N MET A 37 12.30 4.82 14.26
CA MET A 37 11.68 4.09 15.38
C MET A 37 11.83 4.83 16.70
N GLU A 38 12.94 5.51 16.92
CA GLU A 38 13.16 6.34 18.11
C GLU A 38 12.19 7.53 18.19
N THR A 39 11.65 8.00 17.05
CA THR A 39 10.59 9.03 17.05
C THR A 39 9.23 8.49 17.47
N GLY A 40 9.06 7.19 17.61
CA GLY A 40 7.77 6.53 17.83
C GLY A 40 7.05 6.13 16.54
N ALA A 41 7.69 6.28 15.37
CA ALA A 41 7.11 5.84 14.11
C ALA A 41 6.98 4.30 14.05
N ILE A 42 5.90 3.83 13.49
CA ILE A 42 5.66 2.41 13.24
C ILE A 42 6.19 2.07 11.85
N VAL A 43 7.30 1.33 11.78
CA VAL A 43 7.90 0.95 10.50
C VAL A 43 7.48 -0.48 10.16
N LYS A 44 6.90 -0.67 8.99
CA LYS A 44 6.42 -1.95 8.48
C LYS A 44 7.02 -2.25 7.11
N THR A 45 6.98 -3.51 6.71
CA THR A 45 7.37 -3.89 5.34
C THR A 45 6.35 -3.40 4.32
N ALA A 46 6.79 -3.21 3.07
CA ALA A 46 5.89 -2.83 1.98
C ALA A 46 4.78 -3.87 1.79
N PHE A 47 3.54 -3.43 1.72
CA PHE A 47 2.40 -4.26 1.38
C PHE A 47 1.30 -3.41 0.72
N CYS A 48 0.39 -4.07 0.03
CA CYS A 48 -0.78 -3.41 -0.54
C CYS A 48 -1.88 -3.35 0.52
N GLY A 49 -2.24 -2.15 0.95
CA GLY A 49 -3.24 -2.03 1.99
C GLY A 49 -3.54 -0.61 2.48
N PRO A 50 -2.53 0.22 2.78
CA PRO A 50 -2.78 1.54 3.39
C PRO A 50 -3.66 2.47 2.55
N CYS A 51 -3.64 2.35 1.22
CA CYS A 51 -4.46 3.17 0.33
C CYS A 51 -5.97 2.89 0.42
N PHE A 52 -6.36 1.76 0.98
CA PHE A 52 -7.76 1.39 1.23
C PHE A 52 -8.03 1.08 2.71
N GLY A 53 -7.17 1.56 3.60
CA GLY A 53 -7.37 1.49 5.04
C GLY A 53 -7.03 0.15 5.69
N ALA A 54 -6.35 -0.76 4.98
CA ALA A 54 -5.88 -1.99 5.60
C ALA A 54 -4.67 -1.70 6.50
N GLY A 55 -4.88 -1.82 7.80
CA GLY A 55 -3.80 -1.73 8.80
C GLY A 55 -3.51 -0.33 9.36
N ASP A 56 -3.94 0.74 8.72
CA ASP A 56 -3.73 2.13 9.18
C ASP A 56 -5.00 2.96 8.96
N THR A 57 -6.03 2.58 9.68
CA THR A 57 -7.30 3.32 9.66
C THR A 57 -7.19 4.54 10.55
N PRO A 58 -7.48 5.75 10.05
CA PRO A 58 -7.51 6.94 10.88
C PRO A 58 -8.62 6.85 11.93
N ALA A 59 -8.43 7.51 13.06
CA ALA A 59 -9.46 7.65 14.07
C ALA A 59 -10.68 8.39 13.49
N ASN A 60 -11.84 8.23 14.15
CA ASN A 60 -13.05 8.93 13.75
C ASN A 60 -12.84 10.45 13.79
N ASN A 61 -13.24 11.14 12.74
CA ASN A 61 -13.03 12.57 12.52
C ASN A 61 -11.56 12.99 12.39
N ALA A 62 -10.63 12.05 12.26
CA ALA A 62 -9.24 12.35 12.06
C ALA A 62 -8.92 12.69 10.61
N PHE A 63 -7.85 13.44 10.43
CA PHE A 63 -7.29 13.78 9.13
C PHE A 63 -6.01 12.97 8.90
N SER A 64 -5.98 12.22 7.80
CA SER A 64 -4.83 11.43 7.39
C SER A 64 -4.10 12.10 6.23
N ILE A 65 -2.79 12.30 6.36
CA ILE A 65 -1.92 12.71 5.26
C ILE A 65 -1.07 11.52 4.87
N ARG A 66 -0.93 11.24 3.58
CA ARG A 66 -0.20 10.07 3.12
C ARG A 66 0.52 10.27 1.80
N HIS A 67 1.63 9.60 1.67
CA HIS A 67 2.34 9.44 0.41
C HIS A 67 1.95 8.08 -0.19
N SER A 68 0.94 8.07 -1.02
CA SER A 68 0.48 6.87 -1.73
C SER A 68 0.09 7.23 -3.15
N THR A 69 0.00 6.22 -4.01
CA THR A 69 -0.33 6.45 -5.43
C THR A 69 -1.80 6.74 -5.67
N ARG A 70 -2.65 6.44 -4.68
CA ARG A 70 -4.11 6.52 -4.83
C ARG A 70 -4.78 7.02 -3.56
N ASN A 71 -5.85 7.75 -3.76
CA ASN A 71 -6.77 8.17 -2.72
C ASN A 71 -8.18 7.78 -3.15
N PHE A 72 -8.69 6.69 -2.61
CA PHE A 72 -10.02 6.20 -2.94
C PHE A 72 -11.06 6.79 -1.99
N PRO A 73 -12.14 7.37 -2.50
CA PRO A 73 -13.25 7.80 -1.67
C PRO A 73 -13.81 6.62 -0.85
N ASN A 74 -14.14 6.89 0.40
CA ASN A 74 -14.78 5.93 1.31
C ASN A 74 -13.99 4.62 1.56
N ARG A 75 -12.67 4.64 1.37
CA ARG A 75 -11.83 3.46 1.50
C ARG A 75 -10.81 3.53 2.63
N GLU A 76 -11.06 4.33 3.63
CA GLU A 76 -10.15 4.49 4.75
C GLU A 76 -10.28 3.40 5.83
N GLY A 77 -10.90 2.27 5.50
CA GLY A 77 -11.12 1.16 6.43
C GLY A 77 -12.19 1.44 7.48
N SER A 78 -12.59 2.67 7.66
CA SER A 78 -13.78 3.04 8.40
C SER A 78 -14.91 3.23 7.40
N LYS A 79 -15.86 2.33 7.36
CA LYS A 79 -17.14 2.65 6.75
C LYS A 79 -17.70 3.83 7.52
N LEU A 80 -18.12 4.87 6.79
CA LEU A 80 -18.84 6.01 7.36
C LEU A 80 -20.10 5.50 8.03
N GLN A 81 -19.99 5.13 9.29
CA GLN A 81 -21.13 4.71 10.10
C GLN A 81 -21.33 5.74 11.20
N ASN A 82 -22.56 6.03 11.53
CA ASN A 82 -22.93 6.90 12.66
C ASN A 82 -22.33 8.32 12.58
N GLY A 83 -22.22 8.90 11.40
CA GLY A 83 -21.70 10.25 11.22
C GLY A 83 -20.16 10.35 11.33
N GLN A 84 -19.44 9.25 11.25
CA GLN A 84 -18.00 9.26 11.18
C GLN A 84 -17.53 9.96 9.90
N ILE A 85 -16.53 10.80 10.03
CA ILE A 85 -15.85 11.47 8.92
C ILE A 85 -14.39 11.04 8.93
N SER A 86 -13.91 10.59 7.78
CA SER A 86 -12.51 10.32 7.54
C SER A 86 -12.05 11.18 6.37
N SER A 87 -11.02 11.98 6.60
CA SER A 87 -10.46 12.87 5.59
C SER A 87 -9.02 12.46 5.26
N VAL A 88 -8.69 12.44 3.97
CA VAL A 88 -7.39 12.06 3.49
C VAL A 88 -6.85 13.10 2.49
N ALA A 89 -5.59 13.46 2.65
CA ALA A 89 -4.86 14.21 1.65
C ALA A 89 -3.59 13.47 1.21
N LEU A 90 -3.29 13.54 -0.07
CA LEU A 90 -2.02 13.06 -0.61
C LEU A 90 -0.96 14.15 -0.44
N MET A 91 0.19 13.78 0.09
CA MET A 91 1.34 14.65 0.27
C MET A 91 2.62 13.90 -0.09
N ASP A 92 3.66 14.62 -0.46
CA ASP A 92 4.99 14.04 -0.62
C ASP A 92 5.61 13.69 0.76
N ALA A 93 6.52 12.71 0.77
CA ALA A 93 7.11 12.21 2.01
C ALA A 93 7.86 13.29 2.81
N ARG A 94 8.46 14.28 2.13
CA ARG A 94 9.18 15.39 2.79
C ARG A 94 8.22 16.32 3.50
N SER A 95 7.09 16.65 2.87
CA SER A 95 6.05 17.45 3.50
C SER A 95 5.35 16.73 4.65
N ILE A 96 5.20 15.41 4.58
CA ILE A 96 4.74 14.60 5.72
C ILE A 96 5.75 14.70 6.87
N ALA A 97 7.04 14.56 6.59
CA ALA A 97 8.10 14.71 7.61
C ALA A 97 8.14 16.12 8.20
N ALA A 98 7.99 17.16 7.36
CA ALA A 98 7.88 18.54 7.81
C ALA A 98 6.68 18.76 8.73
N THR A 99 5.53 18.22 8.36
CA THR A 99 4.31 18.27 9.19
C THR A 99 4.51 17.56 10.52
N ALA A 100 5.16 16.40 10.52
CA ALA A 100 5.50 15.67 11.75
C ALA A 100 6.46 16.47 12.63
N ALA A 101 7.50 17.07 12.04
CA ALA A 101 8.46 17.92 12.76
C ALA A 101 7.80 19.17 13.34
N ASN A 102 6.78 19.70 12.68
CA ASN A 102 5.98 20.83 13.14
C ASN A 102 4.75 20.40 13.96
N LYS A 103 4.86 19.31 14.69
CA LYS A 103 3.85 18.85 15.67
C LYS A 103 2.45 18.61 15.08
N GLY A 104 2.39 18.14 13.83
CA GLY A 104 1.12 17.84 13.15
C GLY A 104 0.47 19.04 12.44
N TYR A 105 1.05 20.24 12.53
CA TYR A 105 0.57 21.35 11.71
C TYR A 105 1.01 21.16 10.27
N LEU A 106 0.06 21.19 9.34
CA LEU A 106 0.32 21.02 7.91
C LEU A 106 1.42 22.00 7.46
N THR A 107 2.52 21.46 6.99
CA THR A 107 3.71 22.21 6.63
C THR A 107 4.29 21.68 5.34
N ALA A 108 4.50 22.55 4.36
CA ALA A 108 5.18 22.16 3.14
C ALA A 108 6.69 21.97 3.42
N ALA A 109 7.32 21.04 2.71
CA ALA A 109 8.76 20.83 2.84
C ALA A 109 9.57 22.08 2.49
N THR A 110 9.04 22.93 1.59
CA THR A 110 9.64 24.20 1.18
C THR A 110 9.63 25.28 2.27
N ASP A 111 8.77 25.11 3.27
CA ASP A 111 8.67 26.08 4.39
C ASP A 111 9.63 25.74 5.55
N MET A 112 10.39 24.65 5.40
CA MET A 112 11.39 24.23 6.36
C MET A 112 12.78 24.71 5.95
N ASP A 113 13.50 25.34 6.86
CA ASP A 113 14.91 25.67 6.65
C ASP A 113 15.80 24.43 6.90
N VAL A 114 15.63 23.43 6.03
CA VAL A 114 16.36 22.15 6.08
C VAL A 114 16.82 21.78 4.68
N GLU A 115 18.11 21.48 4.56
CA GLU A 115 18.65 20.92 3.34
C GLU A 115 18.27 19.42 3.23
N PHE A 116 17.48 19.08 2.24
CA PHE A 116 17.08 17.71 1.99
C PHE A 116 18.12 16.97 1.14
N THR A 117 19.24 16.65 1.74
CA THR A 117 20.26 15.79 1.13
C THR A 117 19.99 14.35 1.54
N GLY A 118 19.64 13.52 0.58
CA GLY A 118 19.49 12.08 0.79
C GLY A 118 20.83 11.36 0.59
N PRO A 119 21.11 10.27 1.32
CA PRO A 119 22.22 9.38 0.98
C PRO A 119 22.02 8.79 -0.40
N ALA A 120 23.10 8.49 -1.09
CA ALA A 120 23.02 7.76 -2.36
C ALA A 120 22.41 6.36 -2.09
N TYR A 121 21.42 5.99 -2.91
CA TYR A 121 20.81 4.67 -2.83
C TYR A 121 21.65 3.65 -3.61
N HIS A 122 21.92 2.50 -2.99
CA HIS A 122 22.59 1.38 -3.63
C HIS A 122 21.65 0.18 -3.70
N PHE A 123 21.26 -0.18 -4.91
CA PHE A 123 20.46 -1.36 -5.12
C PHE A 123 21.26 -2.64 -4.91
N ASP A 124 20.78 -3.49 -4.00
CA ASP A 124 21.35 -4.80 -3.70
C ASP A 124 20.42 -5.89 -4.22
N SER A 125 20.74 -6.48 -5.37
CA SER A 125 19.94 -7.53 -6.00
C SER A 125 19.96 -8.85 -5.22
N SER A 126 20.97 -9.08 -4.36
CA SER A 126 21.09 -10.33 -3.58
C SER A 126 19.88 -10.60 -2.71
N ILE A 127 19.21 -9.55 -2.25
CA ILE A 127 17.99 -9.63 -1.44
C ILE A 127 16.88 -10.37 -2.19
N TYR A 128 16.74 -10.13 -3.49
CA TYR A 128 15.77 -10.83 -4.33
C TYR A 128 16.27 -12.22 -4.71
N ALA A 129 17.54 -12.35 -5.07
CA ALA A 129 18.14 -13.63 -5.41
C ALA A 129 18.02 -14.67 -4.28
N ASN A 130 18.03 -14.23 -3.02
CA ASN A 130 17.86 -15.10 -1.87
C ASN A 130 16.40 -15.52 -1.60
N ARG A 131 15.42 -14.92 -2.26
CA ARG A 131 14.00 -15.15 -2.01
C ARG A 131 13.23 -15.69 -3.20
N VAL A 132 13.72 -15.47 -4.39
CA VAL A 132 13.05 -15.82 -5.63
C VAL A 132 13.89 -16.80 -6.38
N PHE A 133 13.32 -17.95 -6.70
CA PHE A 133 13.95 -18.89 -7.62
C PHE A 133 14.00 -18.25 -9.01
N ASP A 134 15.19 -18.09 -9.54
CA ASP A 134 15.42 -17.55 -10.88
C ASP A 134 15.94 -18.66 -11.81
N SER A 135 15.03 -19.20 -12.59
CA SER A 135 15.33 -20.17 -13.64
C SER A 135 15.53 -19.53 -15.01
N LYS A 136 15.75 -18.22 -15.08
CA LYS A 136 15.81 -17.45 -16.32
C LYS A 136 16.82 -18.05 -17.32
N GLY A 137 16.33 -18.45 -18.47
CA GLY A 137 17.10 -19.07 -19.53
C GLY A 137 17.36 -20.58 -19.35
N VAL A 138 16.84 -21.18 -18.29
CA VAL A 138 16.93 -22.62 -18.05
C VAL A 138 15.52 -23.18 -17.94
N ALA A 139 15.03 -23.82 -19.00
CA ALA A 139 13.77 -24.53 -18.96
C ALA A 139 13.99 -25.92 -18.35
N ASP A 140 13.19 -26.29 -17.39
CA ASP A 140 13.11 -27.63 -16.84
C ASP A 140 11.71 -28.21 -17.10
N PRO A 141 11.54 -28.99 -18.18
CA PRO A 141 10.22 -29.54 -18.53
C PRO A 141 9.76 -30.62 -17.55
N GLU A 142 10.64 -31.18 -16.74
CA GLU A 142 10.33 -32.20 -15.74
C GLU A 142 9.97 -31.59 -14.36
N GLN A 143 10.04 -30.26 -14.24
CA GLN A 143 9.71 -29.60 -12.98
C GLN A 143 8.22 -29.78 -12.67
N GLU A 144 7.92 -30.49 -11.60
CA GLU A 144 6.56 -30.60 -11.08
C GLU A 144 6.04 -29.25 -10.57
N ILE A 145 4.82 -28.90 -10.97
CA ILE A 145 4.10 -27.77 -10.42
C ILE A 145 3.42 -28.22 -9.12
N GLN A 146 3.86 -27.67 -8.00
CA GLN A 146 3.23 -27.93 -6.71
C GLN A 146 2.27 -26.80 -6.36
N PHE A 147 1.01 -27.14 -6.20
CA PHE A 147 0.02 -26.18 -5.76
C PHE A 147 0.06 -25.99 -4.26
N GLY A 148 -0.16 -24.77 -3.81
CA GLY A 148 -0.36 -24.48 -2.39
C GLY A 148 -1.67 -25.11 -1.88
N PRO A 149 -1.85 -25.24 -0.55
CA PRO A 149 -2.95 -25.99 0.04
C PRO A 149 -4.35 -25.43 -0.26
N ASN A 150 -4.43 -24.18 -0.70
CA ASN A 150 -5.70 -23.51 -1.04
C ASN A 150 -5.91 -23.34 -2.55
N ILE A 151 -5.04 -23.91 -3.36
CA ILE A 151 -5.13 -23.82 -4.82
C ILE A 151 -5.69 -25.15 -5.33
N LYS A 152 -6.84 -25.07 -6.00
CA LYS A 152 -7.43 -26.22 -6.69
C LYS A 152 -6.67 -26.50 -7.98
N ASP A 153 -6.79 -27.73 -8.42
CA ASP A 153 -6.27 -28.13 -9.72
C ASP A 153 -6.86 -27.28 -10.86
N TRP A 154 -6.15 -27.21 -11.98
CA TRP A 154 -6.61 -26.47 -13.14
C TRP A 154 -7.96 -27.01 -13.63
N PRO A 155 -8.91 -26.14 -13.98
CA PRO A 155 -10.11 -26.59 -14.69
C PRO A 155 -9.73 -27.13 -16.07
N GLU A 156 -10.54 -28.04 -16.59
CA GLU A 156 -10.39 -28.43 -17.98
C GLU A 156 -10.54 -27.21 -18.89
N MET A 157 -9.53 -26.95 -19.68
CA MET A 157 -9.49 -25.82 -20.60
C MET A 157 -9.35 -26.37 -22.04
N VAL A 158 -10.09 -25.78 -22.93
CA VAL A 158 -9.92 -26.03 -24.36
C VAL A 158 -8.88 -25.10 -24.95
N ALA A 159 -8.13 -25.57 -25.95
CA ALA A 159 -7.19 -24.69 -26.67
C ALA A 159 -7.96 -23.54 -27.34
N LEU A 160 -7.39 -22.35 -27.30
CA LEU A 160 -7.96 -21.20 -27.99
C LEU A 160 -7.93 -21.46 -29.51
N PRO A 161 -9.05 -21.33 -30.20
CA PRO A 161 -9.08 -21.43 -31.66
C PRO A 161 -8.45 -20.19 -32.29
N GLU A 162 -8.11 -20.27 -33.57
CA GLU A 162 -7.55 -19.14 -34.33
C GLU A 162 -8.53 -17.97 -34.38
N ASN A 163 -9.83 -18.22 -34.39
CA ASN A 163 -10.87 -17.19 -34.43
C ASN A 163 -11.90 -17.45 -33.30
N LEU A 164 -12.30 -16.39 -32.62
CA LEU A 164 -13.29 -16.40 -31.55
C LEU A 164 -14.54 -15.65 -32.01
N ILE A 165 -15.72 -16.29 -31.87
CA ILE A 165 -16.99 -15.60 -32.00
C ILE A 165 -17.45 -15.23 -30.58
N ILE A 166 -17.56 -13.96 -30.31
CA ILE A 166 -17.91 -13.42 -29.00
C ILE A 166 -19.30 -12.77 -29.08
N LYS A 167 -20.20 -13.15 -28.18
CA LYS A 167 -21.47 -12.46 -28.00
C LYS A 167 -21.30 -11.37 -26.94
N VAL A 168 -21.58 -10.13 -27.32
CA VAL A 168 -21.66 -9.03 -26.34
C VAL A 168 -22.91 -9.25 -25.48
N VAL A 169 -22.73 -9.42 -24.18
CA VAL A 169 -23.82 -9.70 -23.23
C VAL A 169 -24.10 -8.50 -22.31
N SER A 170 -23.18 -7.56 -22.23
CA SER A 170 -23.34 -6.32 -21.47
C SER A 170 -22.47 -5.23 -22.07
N GLU A 171 -22.97 -4.02 -22.04
CA GLU A 171 -22.24 -2.82 -22.41
C GLU A 171 -22.30 -1.82 -21.25
N ILE A 172 -21.15 -1.34 -20.81
CA ILE A 172 -21.03 -0.41 -19.70
C ILE A 172 -20.81 0.99 -20.27
N HIS A 173 -21.73 1.90 -20.02
CA HIS A 173 -21.66 3.28 -20.48
C HIS A 173 -21.14 4.26 -19.41
N ASP A 174 -20.80 3.77 -18.23
CA ASP A 174 -20.22 4.59 -17.17
C ASP A 174 -18.83 5.08 -17.59
N PRO A 175 -18.57 6.40 -17.50
CA PRO A 175 -17.24 6.96 -17.85
C PRO A 175 -16.12 6.48 -16.94
N VAL A 176 -16.44 5.97 -15.76
CA VAL A 176 -15.47 5.47 -14.77
C VAL A 176 -15.93 4.15 -14.18
N THR A 177 -15.53 3.04 -14.80
CA THR A 177 -15.72 1.71 -14.21
C THR A 177 -14.47 1.31 -13.45
N THR A 178 -14.63 1.02 -12.17
CA THR A 178 -13.54 0.60 -11.29
C THR A 178 -13.56 -0.92 -11.08
N THR A 179 -12.48 -1.46 -10.56
CA THR A 179 -12.43 -2.88 -10.17
C THR A 179 -13.45 -3.25 -9.10
N ASP A 180 -13.97 -2.27 -8.37
CA ASP A 180 -14.96 -2.50 -7.32
C ASP A 180 -16.34 -2.83 -7.86
N GLU A 181 -16.66 -2.33 -9.04
CA GLU A 181 -17.91 -2.64 -9.72
C GLU A 181 -17.82 -3.97 -10.46
N LEU A 182 -16.63 -4.37 -10.89
CA LEU A 182 -16.38 -5.58 -11.63
C LEU A 182 -16.05 -6.79 -10.75
N ILE A 183 -15.33 -6.55 -9.66
CA ILE A 183 -14.87 -7.59 -8.73
C ILE A 183 -15.15 -7.11 -7.31
N PRO A 184 -15.95 -7.82 -6.52
CA PRO A 184 -16.16 -7.49 -5.12
C PRO A 184 -14.83 -7.55 -4.36
N VAL A 185 -14.25 -6.40 -4.03
CA VAL A 185 -12.97 -6.31 -3.33
C VAL A 185 -13.14 -6.47 -1.82
N SER A 186 -14.36 -6.32 -1.31
CA SER A 186 -14.66 -6.51 0.11
C SER A 186 -15.75 -7.55 0.31
N TYR A 187 -15.53 -8.44 1.25
CA TYR A 187 -16.47 -9.49 1.68
C TYR A 187 -17.86 -8.95 2.11
N THR A 188 -17.96 -7.67 2.37
CA THR A 188 -19.20 -7.00 2.76
C THR A 188 -20.13 -6.71 1.59
N HIS A 189 -19.64 -6.66 0.34
CA HIS A 189 -20.48 -6.55 -0.83
C HIS A 189 -21.12 -7.88 -1.24
N LEU A 190 -20.48 -9.00 -0.97
CA LEU A 190 -21.02 -10.32 -1.23
C LEU A 190 -22.28 -10.63 -0.39
N ARG A 191 -22.35 -10.11 0.84
CA ARG A 191 -23.52 -10.33 1.71
C ARG A 191 -24.74 -9.47 1.37
N ALA A 192 -24.56 -8.37 0.67
CA ALA A 192 -25.69 -7.51 0.32
C ALA A 192 -26.53 -8.07 -0.85
N HIS A 193 -25.97 -8.96 -1.65
CA HIS A 193 -26.65 -9.62 -2.78
C HIS A 193 -27.22 -11.00 -2.44
N GLU A 194 -26.92 -11.55 -1.28
CA GLU A 194 -27.42 -12.87 -0.85
C GLU A 194 -28.70 -12.78 0.01
N THR A 195 -29.21 -11.58 0.24
CA THR A 195 -30.39 -11.34 1.12
C THR A 195 -31.60 -10.75 0.41
N GLU A 196 -31.70 -10.84 -0.92
CA GLU A 196 -32.94 -10.59 -1.67
C GLU A 196 -33.49 -11.85 -2.32
#